data_070efece490f89bb30411ac18980c2ab
#
_entry.id   070efece490f89bb30411ac18980c2ab
#
_cell.length_a   1.000
_cell.length_b   1.000
_cell.length_c   1.000
_cell.angle_alpha   90.00
_cell.angle_beta   90.00
_cell.angle_gamma   90.00
#
_symmetry.space_group_name_H-M   'P 1'
#
loop_
_entity.id
_entity.type
_entity.pdbx_description
1 polymer ?
#
loop_
_entity_poly.entity_id
_entity_poly.type
_entity_poly.pdbx_seq_one_letter_code
_entity_poly.pdbx_strand_id
1 'polypeptide(L)'
;MEEFVKTLLLTGKMAVITTAVLFVFSLPIAYWLAYSKFKGKVIFEALVCMPMVLPPTVLGYYFLLLISPTRGFGKFLNETFDIQLAFTFEGIVIASIIANLPFMIQPLQNGFSALPKSFKEAAYTLGKSRWTTFWRVLLPNIKPSIITGLALTFAHCIGEFGIVLMIGDNIPHETKVASIELYDQVQATTRSEERRVGKECRSRWSPYH
;
A
#
# COMPACT_ATOMS: atom_id res chain seq x y z
N MET A 1 -26.05 8.56 0.43
CA MET A 1 -25.08 9.21 -0.48
C MET A 1 -23.95 9.89 0.29
N GLU A 2 -24.23 10.61 1.37
CA GLU A 2 -23.16 11.29 2.14
C GLU A 2 -22.12 10.33 2.75
N GLU A 3 -22.52 9.17 3.25
CA GLU A 3 -21.60 8.18 3.80
C GLU A 3 -20.63 7.62 2.75
N PHE A 4 -21.14 7.30 1.58
CA PHE A 4 -20.31 6.82 0.47
C PHE A 4 -19.27 7.86 0.02
N VAL A 5 -19.65 9.13 -0.03
CA VAL A 5 -18.72 10.23 -0.35
C VAL A 5 -17.62 10.35 0.72
N LYS A 6 -17.97 10.24 1.99
CA LYS A 6 -16.99 10.27 3.10
C LYS A 6 -15.99 9.11 3.00
N THR A 7 -16.48 7.90 2.68
CA THR A 7 -15.63 6.72 2.49
C THR A 7 -14.69 6.89 1.29
N LEU A 8 -15.16 7.47 0.18
CA LEU A 8 -14.31 7.79 -0.97
C LEU A 8 -13.24 8.84 -0.61
N LEU A 9 -13.59 9.87 0.14
CA LEU A 9 -12.64 10.89 0.59
C LEU A 9 -11.59 10.30 1.53
N LEU A 10 -11.98 9.43 2.44
CA LEU A 10 -11.06 8.72 3.34
C LEU A 10 -10.07 7.86 2.54
N THR A 11 -10.58 7.08 1.57
CA THR A 11 -9.76 6.26 0.67
C THR A 11 -8.79 7.11 -0.15
N GLY A 12 -9.27 8.20 -0.73
CA GLY A 12 -8.45 9.14 -1.46
C GLY A 12 -7.36 9.78 -0.58
N LYS A 13 -7.71 10.19 0.63
CA LYS A 13 -6.75 10.71 1.62
C LYS A 13 -5.66 9.70 1.95
N MET A 14 -6.04 8.44 2.24
CA MET A 14 -5.11 7.34 2.49
C MET A 14 -4.17 7.13 1.30
N ALA A 15 -4.73 7.01 0.08
CA ALA A 15 -3.95 6.77 -1.13
C ALA A 15 -2.97 7.90 -1.44
N VAL A 16 -3.38 9.16 -1.30
CA VAL A 16 -2.50 10.33 -1.50
C VAL A 16 -1.37 10.36 -0.47
N ILE A 17 -1.68 10.20 0.82
CA ILE A 17 -0.66 10.22 1.89
C ILE A 17 0.32 9.07 1.68
N THR A 18 -0.15 7.85 1.48
CA THR A 18 0.69 6.67 1.25
C THR A 18 1.59 6.85 0.05
N THR A 19 1.04 7.31 -1.09
CA THR A 19 1.81 7.53 -2.32
C THR A 19 2.86 8.63 -2.15
N ALA A 20 2.52 9.74 -1.50
CA ALA A 20 3.45 10.85 -1.28
C ALA A 20 4.60 10.44 -0.34
N VAL A 21 4.29 9.78 0.76
CA VAL A 21 5.30 9.28 1.71
C VAL A 21 6.21 8.25 1.02
N LEU A 22 5.63 7.28 0.32
CA LEU A 22 6.39 6.28 -0.43
C LEU A 22 7.29 6.91 -1.48
N PHE A 23 6.82 7.90 -2.23
CA PHE A 23 7.64 8.57 -3.24
C PHE A 23 8.90 9.18 -2.63
N VAL A 24 8.77 9.89 -1.51
CA VAL A 24 9.90 10.53 -0.82
C VAL A 24 10.92 9.49 -0.35
N PHE A 25 10.48 8.41 0.30
CA PHE A 25 11.38 7.39 0.83
C PHE A 25 11.90 6.43 -0.23
N SER A 26 11.11 6.12 -1.25
CA SER A 26 11.51 5.19 -2.30
C SER A 26 12.55 5.77 -3.27
N LEU A 27 12.59 7.08 -3.46
CA LEU A 27 13.55 7.75 -4.34
C LEU A 27 15.02 7.45 -3.97
N PRO A 28 15.47 7.70 -2.73
CA PRO A 28 16.84 7.38 -2.32
C PRO A 28 17.11 5.87 -2.30
N ILE A 29 16.13 5.06 -1.92
CA ILE A 29 16.25 3.60 -1.87
C ILE A 29 16.43 3.05 -3.30
N ALA A 30 15.58 3.45 -4.24
CA ALA A 30 15.66 3.04 -5.64
C ALA A 30 16.96 3.48 -6.31
N TYR A 31 17.41 4.72 -6.02
CA TYR A 31 18.70 5.19 -6.50
C TYR A 31 19.87 4.36 -5.96
N TRP A 32 19.87 4.06 -4.66
CA TRP A 32 20.89 3.22 -4.04
C TRP A 32 20.86 1.80 -4.62
N LEU A 33 19.70 1.19 -4.75
CA LEU A 33 19.53 -0.13 -5.35
C LEU A 33 19.98 -0.16 -6.81
N ALA A 34 19.70 0.87 -7.62
CA ALA A 34 20.09 0.92 -9.03
C ALA A 34 21.61 0.95 -9.23
N TYR A 35 22.33 1.71 -8.40
CA TYR A 35 23.77 1.95 -8.58
C TYR A 35 24.67 1.16 -7.62
N SER A 36 24.12 0.49 -6.63
CA SER A 36 24.89 -0.32 -5.68
C SER A 36 25.42 -1.59 -6.32
N LYS A 37 26.69 -1.90 -6.06
CA LYS A 37 27.37 -3.15 -6.44
C LYS A 37 27.51 -4.12 -5.26
N PHE A 38 26.82 -3.84 -4.16
CA PHE A 38 26.87 -4.65 -2.96
C PHE A 38 26.30 -6.05 -3.21
N LYS A 39 27.00 -7.10 -2.76
CA LYS A 39 26.56 -8.50 -2.97
C LYS A 39 25.22 -8.85 -2.30
N GLY A 40 24.87 -8.18 -1.19
CA GLY A 40 23.59 -8.32 -0.50
C GLY A 40 22.41 -7.58 -1.15
N LYS A 41 22.62 -6.87 -2.27
CA LYS A 41 21.58 -6.14 -3.00
C LYS A 41 20.37 -7.03 -3.32
N VAL A 42 20.61 -8.28 -3.75
CA VAL A 42 19.55 -9.23 -4.10
C VAL A 42 18.64 -9.54 -2.91
N ILE A 43 19.20 -9.62 -1.71
CA ILE A 43 18.42 -9.84 -0.48
C ILE A 43 17.52 -8.63 -0.20
N PHE A 44 18.04 -7.40 -0.35
CA PHE A 44 17.24 -6.18 -0.19
C PHE A 44 16.12 -6.08 -1.24
N GLU A 45 16.42 -6.41 -2.50
CA GLU A 45 15.41 -6.46 -3.56
C GLU A 45 14.33 -7.50 -3.25
N ALA A 46 14.71 -8.68 -2.77
CA ALA A 46 13.78 -9.72 -2.38
C ALA A 46 12.91 -9.28 -1.18
N LEU A 47 13.48 -8.62 -0.19
CA LEU A 47 12.73 -8.08 0.97
C LEU A 47 11.74 -6.98 0.53
N VAL A 48 12.14 -6.10 -0.36
CA VAL A 48 11.25 -5.06 -0.93
C VAL A 48 10.09 -5.69 -1.70
N CYS A 49 10.35 -6.79 -2.42
CA CYS A 49 9.32 -7.48 -3.22
C CYS A 49 8.46 -8.45 -2.41
N MET A 50 8.85 -8.80 -1.19
CA MET A 50 8.16 -9.78 -0.34
C MET A 50 6.66 -9.47 -0.11
N PRO A 51 6.25 -8.21 0.14
CA PRO A 51 4.84 -7.88 0.30
C PRO A 51 3.97 -8.23 -0.92
N MET A 52 4.51 -8.17 -2.13
CA MET A 52 3.78 -8.48 -3.35
C MET A 52 3.51 -9.99 -3.52
N VAL A 53 4.35 -10.84 -2.93
CA VAL A 53 4.24 -12.30 -3.04
C VAL A 53 3.29 -12.87 -1.99
N LEU A 54 3.20 -12.24 -0.83
CA LEU A 54 2.32 -12.68 0.25
C LEU A 54 0.87 -12.30 -0.03
N PRO A 55 -0.10 -13.19 0.28
CA PRO A 55 -1.51 -12.81 0.25
C PRO A 55 -1.75 -11.59 1.16
N PRO A 56 -2.51 -10.58 0.71
CA PRO A 56 -2.72 -9.34 1.48
C PRO A 56 -3.29 -9.56 2.89
N THR A 57 -4.17 -10.53 3.05
CA THR A 57 -4.75 -10.91 4.35
C THR A 57 -3.70 -11.50 5.30
N VAL A 58 -2.77 -12.30 4.78
CA VAL A 58 -1.67 -12.88 5.56
C VAL A 58 -0.71 -11.79 6.01
N LEU A 59 -0.35 -10.88 5.10
CA LEU A 59 0.48 -9.72 5.43
C LEU A 59 -0.20 -8.85 6.49
N GLY A 60 -1.49 -8.54 6.33
CA GLY A 60 -2.29 -7.79 7.29
C GLY A 60 -2.33 -8.44 8.67
N TYR A 61 -2.50 -9.77 8.73
CA TYR A 61 -2.49 -10.51 9.99
C TYR A 61 -1.14 -10.43 10.72
N TYR A 62 -0.03 -10.66 10.04
CA TYR A 62 1.29 -10.53 10.65
C TYR A 62 1.59 -9.09 11.09
N PHE A 63 1.14 -8.13 10.32
CA PHE A 63 1.28 -6.74 10.68
C PHE A 63 0.44 -6.38 11.91
N LEU A 64 -0.80 -6.86 11.99
CA LEU A 64 -1.65 -6.71 13.17
C LEU A 64 -1.01 -7.31 14.43
N LEU A 65 -0.38 -8.50 14.33
CA LEU A 65 0.37 -9.08 15.43
C LEU A 65 1.55 -8.21 15.87
N LEU A 66 2.24 -7.57 14.91
CA LEU A 66 3.38 -6.70 15.19
C LEU A 66 2.99 -5.42 15.91
N ILE A 67 1.85 -4.79 15.50
CA ILE A 67 1.38 -3.51 16.07
C ILE A 67 0.39 -3.69 17.23
N SER A 68 0.04 -4.92 17.58
CA SER A 68 -0.88 -5.22 18.69
C SER A 68 -0.39 -4.61 20.01
N PRO A 69 -1.24 -3.87 20.74
CA PRO A 69 -0.86 -3.23 22.01
C PRO A 69 -0.52 -4.23 23.13
N THR A 70 -0.84 -5.51 22.93
CA THR A 70 -0.61 -6.57 23.93
C THR A 70 0.70 -7.33 23.76
N ARG A 71 1.38 -7.20 22.59
CA ARG A 71 2.57 -8.00 22.25
C ARG A 71 3.62 -7.18 21.49
N GLY A 72 4.88 -7.59 21.67
CA GLY A 72 6.01 -7.19 20.84
C GLY A 72 6.20 -5.68 20.70
N PHE A 73 6.35 -5.23 19.45
CA PHE A 73 6.65 -3.84 19.12
C PHE A 73 5.47 -2.90 19.42
N GLY A 74 4.24 -3.35 19.19
CA GLY A 74 3.04 -2.56 19.50
C GLY A 74 2.91 -2.29 21.01
N LYS A 75 3.24 -3.25 21.87
CA LYS A 75 3.27 -3.07 23.32
C LYS A 75 4.31 -2.00 23.71
N PHE A 76 5.50 -2.08 23.15
CA PHE A 76 6.56 -1.08 23.40
C PHE A 76 6.12 0.34 22.99
N LEU A 77 5.46 0.50 21.83
CA LEU A 77 4.95 1.79 21.39
C LEU A 77 3.85 2.32 22.33
N ASN A 78 2.95 1.45 22.75
CA ASN A 78 1.85 1.82 23.65
C ASN A 78 2.36 2.23 25.05
N GLU A 79 3.29 1.45 25.63
CA GLU A 79 3.83 1.72 26.98
C GLU A 79 4.78 2.92 27.04
N THR A 80 5.52 3.20 25.94
CA THR A 80 6.56 4.24 25.93
C THR A 80 6.04 5.58 25.39
N PHE A 81 5.16 5.54 24.39
CA PHE A 81 4.70 6.73 23.65
C PHE A 81 3.19 6.92 23.71
N ASP A 82 2.44 6.04 24.36
CA ASP A 82 0.97 6.03 24.39
C ASP A 82 0.35 6.05 22.97
N ILE A 83 1.04 5.38 22.00
CA ILE A 83 0.63 5.29 20.61
C ILE A 83 0.04 3.92 20.33
N GLN A 84 -1.25 3.88 20.02
CA GLN A 84 -1.95 2.69 19.55
C GLN A 84 -2.12 2.76 18.02
N LEU A 85 -1.48 1.84 17.29
CA LEU A 85 -1.58 1.80 15.82
C LEU A 85 -2.66 0.84 15.32
N ALA A 86 -3.02 -0.19 16.10
CA ALA A 86 -4.07 -1.13 15.73
C ALA A 86 -5.43 -0.42 15.71
N PHE A 87 -6.21 -0.65 14.63
CA PHE A 87 -7.55 -0.10 14.45
C PHE A 87 -7.62 1.43 14.30
N THR A 88 -6.51 2.04 13.84
CA THR A 88 -6.43 3.48 13.58
C THR A 88 -6.12 3.77 12.11
N PHE A 89 -6.42 4.99 11.65
CA PHE A 89 -6.08 5.45 10.31
C PHE A 89 -4.56 5.43 10.06
N GLU A 90 -3.77 5.84 11.06
CA GLU A 90 -2.31 5.82 10.99
C GLU A 90 -1.76 4.40 10.80
N GLY A 91 -2.33 3.43 11.51
CA GLY A 91 -1.95 2.03 11.36
C GLY A 91 -2.21 1.49 9.96
N ILE A 92 -3.37 1.84 9.36
CA ILE A 92 -3.67 1.47 7.97
C ILE A 92 -2.67 2.13 7.01
N VAL A 93 -2.37 3.42 7.16
CA VAL A 93 -1.41 4.13 6.31
C VAL A 93 -0.03 3.48 6.38
N ILE A 94 0.47 3.15 7.59
CA ILE A 94 1.78 2.51 7.75
C ILE A 94 1.80 1.13 7.09
N ALA A 95 0.77 0.35 7.27
CA ALA A 95 0.65 -0.96 6.64
C ALA A 95 0.58 -0.86 5.11
N SER A 96 -0.20 0.09 4.59
CA SER A 96 -0.29 0.36 3.16
C SER A 96 1.05 0.85 2.58
N ILE A 97 1.84 1.63 3.33
CA ILE A 97 3.21 1.99 2.94
C ILE A 97 4.06 0.74 2.73
N ILE A 98 4.05 -0.19 3.67
CA ILE A 98 4.85 -1.43 3.60
C ILE A 98 4.39 -2.31 2.45
N ALA A 99 3.08 -2.49 2.29
CA ALA A 99 2.50 -3.30 1.22
C ALA A 99 2.81 -2.76 -0.18
N ASN A 100 2.83 -1.44 -0.31
CA ASN A 100 3.01 -0.75 -1.58
C ASN A 100 4.48 -0.42 -1.92
N LEU A 101 5.44 -0.76 -1.06
CA LEU A 101 6.88 -0.57 -1.32
C LEU A 101 7.32 -1.05 -2.72
N PRO A 102 6.99 -2.27 -3.16
CA PRO A 102 7.44 -2.76 -4.47
C PRO A 102 6.89 -1.95 -5.64
N PHE A 103 5.64 -1.50 -5.56
CA PHE A 103 4.98 -0.76 -6.63
C PHE A 103 5.60 0.61 -6.90
N MET A 104 6.23 1.21 -5.89
CA MET A 104 6.97 2.47 -6.04
C MET A 104 8.44 2.24 -6.34
N ILE A 105 9.11 1.34 -5.61
CA ILE A 105 10.58 1.17 -5.71
C ILE A 105 10.98 0.55 -7.04
N GLN A 106 10.27 -0.48 -7.52
CA GLN A 106 10.65 -1.19 -8.75
C GLN A 106 10.65 -0.30 -10.00
N PRO A 107 9.58 0.48 -10.32
CA PRO A 107 9.61 1.37 -11.47
C PRO A 107 10.72 2.42 -11.37
N LEU A 108 10.94 3.00 -10.18
CA LEU A 108 12.00 3.97 -9.96
C LEU A 108 13.38 3.37 -10.15
N GLN A 109 13.64 2.19 -9.59
CA GLN A 109 14.89 1.46 -9.72
C GLN A 109 15.17 1.09 -11.18
N ASN A 110 14.16 0.59 -11.90
CA ASN A 110 14.27 0.25 -13.33
C ASN A 110 14.57 1.51 -14.15
N GLY A 111 13.92 2.63 -13.84
CA GLY A 111 14.20 3.91 -14.49
C GLY A 111 15.65 4.35 -14.31
N PHE A 112 16.16 4.32 -13.08
CA PHE A 112 17.57 4.66 -12.82
C PHE A 112 18.54 3.68 -13.48
N SER A 113 18.23 2.38 -13.48
CA SER A 113 19.08 1.34 -14.07
C SER A 113 19.14 1.40 -15.60
N ALA A 114 18.07 1.87 -16.24
CA ALA A 114 17.98 2.04 -17.69
C ALA A 114 18.76 3.26 -18.19
N LEU A 115 19.13 4.21 -17.33
CA LEU A 115 19.89 5.37 -17.76
C LEU A 115 21.31 5.00 -18.17
N PRO A 116 21.80 5.46 -19.34
CA PRO A 116 23.17 5.29 -19.76
C PRO A 116 24.15 5.90 -18.73
N LYS A 117 25.24 5.21 -18.44
CA LYS A 117 26.27 5.69 -17.50
C LYS A 117 26.87 7.03 -17.94
N SER A 118 26.91 7.30 -19.25
CA SER A 118 27.39 8.54 -19.84
C SER A 118 26.70 9.80 -19.29
N PHE A 119 25.41 9.74 -18.89
CA PHE A 119 24.74 10.88 -18.26
C PHE A 119 25.39 11.32 -16.96
N LYS A 120 25.80 10.35 -16.15
CA LYS A 120 26.47 10.58 -14.88
C LYS A 120 27.92 11.01 -15.06
N GLU A 121 28.61 10.38 -15.99
CA GLU A 121 30.00 10.69 -16.33
C GLU A 121 30.13 12.10 -16.93
N ALA A 122 29.27 12.46 -17.89
CA ALA A 122 29.24 13.80 -18.47
C ALA A 122 28.93 14.89 -17.43
N ALA A 123 28.01 14.62 -16.48
CA ALA A 123 27.75 15.58 -15.42
C ALA A 123 28.97 15.79 -14.51
N TYR A 124 29.73 14.76 -14.23
CA TYR A 124 30.92 14.84 -13.39
C TYR A 124 32.11 15.50 -14.13
N THR A 125 32.26 15.26 -15.40
CA THR A 125 33.30 15.95 -16.22
C THR A 125 33.03 17.46 -16.31
N LEU A 126 31.74 17.86 -16.25
CA LEU A 126 31.30 19.26 -16.14
C LEU A 126 31.40 19.84 -14.72
N GLY A 127 32.04 19.13 -13.78
CA GLY A 127 32.23 19.58 -12.40
C GLY A 127 30.97 19.62 -11.55
N LYS A 128 29.88 18.97 -11.96
CA LYS A 128 28.64 18.94 -11.18
C LYS A 128 28.76 18.00 -9.98
N SER A 129 28.24 18.46 -8.82
CA SER A 129 28.18 17.65 -7.60
C SER A 129 27.21 16.46 -7.77
N ARG A 130 27.36 15.42 -6.92
CA ARG A 130 26.44 14.26 -6.90
C ARG A 130 24.99 14.65 -6.71
N TRP A 131 24.73 15.63 -5.83
CA TRP A 131 23.39 16.16 -5.54
C TRP A 131 22.79 16.89 -6.75
N THR A 132 23.57 17.77 -7.39
CA THR A 132 23.16 18.46 -8.61
C THR A 132 22.88 17.48 -9.75
N THR A 133 23.74 16.47 -9.92
CA THR A 133 23.57 15.42 -10.93
C THR A 133 22.28 14.63 -10.70
N PHE A 134 21.99 14.26 -9.45
CA PHE A 134 20.76 13.55 -9.10
C PHE A 134 19.51 14.37 -9.49
N TRP A 135 19.41 15.61 -9.00
CA TRP A 135 18.20 16.43 -9.17
C TRP A 135 18.01 17.01 -10.57
N ARG A 136 19.10 17.42 -11.24
CA ARG A 136 19.04 18.11 -12.53
C ARG A 136 19.27 17.21 -13.74
N VAL A 137 19.89 16.05 -13.56
CA VAL A 137 20.19 15.16 -14.68
C VAL A 137 19.43 13.84 -14.56
N LEU A 138 19.59 13.08 -13.47
CA LEU A 138 19.02 11.74 -13.38
C LEU A 138 17.51 11.76 -13.20
N LEU A 139 17.01 12.52 -12.23
CA LEU A 139 15.60 12.56 -11.89
C LEU A 139 14.70 13.04 -13.06
N PRO A 140 15.04 14.10 -13.80
CA PRO A 140 14.24 14.49 -14.96
C PRO A 140 14.20 13.45 -16.08
N ASN A 141 15.27 12.66 -16.24
CA ASN A 141 15.34 11.64 -17.28
C ASN A 141 14.56 10.36 -16.96
N ILE A 142 14.17 10.15 -15.70
CA ILE A 142 13.30 9.01 -15.28
C ILE A 142 11.85 9.42 -15.08
N LYS A 143 11.40 10.57 -15.56
CA LYS A 143 10.00 11.02 -15.42
C LYS A 143 8.96 9.96 -15.76
N PRO A 144 9.08 9.18 -16.86
CA PRO A 144 8.12 8.12 -17.16
C PRO A 144 8.02 7.08 -16.03
N SER A 145 9.15 6.67 -15.46
CA SER A 145 9.20 5.72 -14.35
C SER A 145 8.62 6.28 -13.07
N ILE A 146 8.79 7.59 -12.81
CA ILE A 146 8.17 8.28 -11.69
C ILE A 146 6.65 8.25 -11.83
N ILE A 147 6.13 8.62 -13.01
CA ILE A 147 4.69 8.62 -13.28
C ILE A 147 4.12 7.20 -13.12
N THR A 148 4.81 6.19 -13.65
CA THR A 148 4.41 4.80 -13.51
C THR A 148 4.36 4.37 -12.04
N GLY A 149 5.40 4.66 -11.25
CA GLY A 149 5.44 4.32 -9.82
C GLY A 149 4.32 5.00 -9.02
N LEU A 150 4.10 6.29 -9.27
CA LEU A 150 3.02 7.05 -8.63
C LEU A 150 1.65 6.48 -8.99
N ALA A 151 1.40 6.23 -10.28
CA ALA A 151 0.11 5.72 -10.75
C ALA A 151 -0.18 4.31 -10.22
N LEU A 152 0.81 3.40 -10.27
CA LEU A 152 0.65 2.04 -9.76
C LEU A 152 0.40 2.02 -8.26
N THR A 153 1.19 2.76 -7.49
CA THR A 153 1.03 2.84 -6.02
C THR A 153 -0.33 3.43 -5.66
N PHE A 154 -0.73 4.52 -6.29
CA PHE A 154 -2.01 5.18 -6.03
C PHE A 154 -3.19 4.26 -6.37
N ALA A 155 -3.17 3.63 -7.54
CA ALA A 155 -4.23 2.71 -7.97
C ALA A 155 -4.32 1.49 -7.06
N HIS A 156 -3.17 0.93 -6.65
CA HIS A 156 -3.14 -0.22 -5.73
C HIS A 156 -3.69 0.16 -4.35
N CYS A 157 -3.32 1.33 -3.80
CA CYS A 157 -3.85 1.81 -2.52
C CYS A 157 -5.38 1.95 -2.52
N ILE A 158 -5.99 2.40 -3.64
CA ILE A 158 -7.45 2.51 -3.73
C ILE A 158 -8.11 1.13 -3.73
N GLY A 159 -7.50 0.15 -4.41
CA GLY A 159 -8.02 -1.22 -4.52
C GLY A 159 -7.64 -2.12 -3.33
N GLU A 160 -6.83 -1.65 -2.40
CA GLU A 160 -6.35 -2.46 -1.29
C GLU A 160 -7.47 -2.80 -0.31
N PHE A 161 -7.70 -4.10 -0.11
CA PHE A 161 -8.78 -4.61 0.72
C PHE A 161 -8.26 -5.43 1.91
N GLY A 162 -7.47 -6.48 1.66
CA GLY A 162 -7.13 -7.49 2.67
C GLY A 162 -6.36 -6.95 3.87
N ILE A 163 -5.38 -6.07 3.66
CA ILE A 163 -4.58 -5.46 4.73
C ILE A 163 -5.42 -4.46 5.51
N VAL A 164 -6.17 -3.61 4.80
CA VAL A 164 -6.99 -2.57 5.41
C VAL A 164 -8.10 -3.17 6.26
N LEU A 165 -8.72 -4.27 5.79
CA LEU A 165 -9.73 -5.00 6.56
C LEU A 165 -9.16 -5.57 7.86
N MET A 166 -7.96 -6.16 7.80
CA MET A 166 -7.33 -6.80 8.98
C MET A 166 -6.87 -5.78 10.04
N ILE A 167 -6.42 -4.61 9.63
CA ILE A 167 -5.85 -3.61 10.52
C ILE A 167 -6.88 -2.58 10.96
N GLY A 168 -7.87 -2.28 10.10
CA GLY A 168 -8.86 -1.23 10.33
C GLY A 168 -10.14 -1.67 11.02
N ASP A 169 -10.45 -2.98 11.02
CA ASP A 169 -11.68 -3.56 11.62
C ASP A 169 -13.00 -2.91 11.16
N ASN A 170 -13.00 -2.31 9.97
CA ASN A 170 -14.22 -1.75 9.35
C ASN A 170 -14.97 -0.70 10.19
N ILE A 171 -14.27 0.14 10.94
CA ILE A 171 -14.86 1.17 11.79
C ILE A 171 -15.42 2.30 10.90
N PRO A 172 -16.75 2.60 10.96
CA PRO A 172 -17.35 3.67 10.18
C PRO A 172 -16.69 5.03 10.43
N HIS A 173 -16.43 5.79 9.38
CA HIS A 173 -15.82 7.12 9.37
C HIS A 173 -14.34 7.22 9.79
N GLU A 174 -13.72 6.15 10.32
CA GLU A 174 -12.34 6.14 10.77
C GLU A 174 -11.43 5.27 9.89
N THR A 175 -11.84 4.03 9.63
CA THR A 175 -11.00 3.04 8.93
C THR A 175 -11.71 2.37 7.76
N LYS A 176 -13.01 2.62 7.58
CA LYS A 176 -13.81 2.03 6.49
C LYS A 176 -13.48 2.68 5.16
N VAL A 177 -12.72 2.00 4.32
CA VAL A 177 -12.36 2.44 2.95
C VAL A 177 -13.35 1.92 1.91
N ALA A 178 -13.27 2.47 0.67
CA ALA A 178 -14.20 2.15 -0.41
C ALA A 178 -14.23 0.67 -0.80
N SER A 179 -13.09 -0.02 -0.74
CA SER A 179 -13.00 -1.46 -1.04
C SER A 179 -13.77 -2.30 -0.01
N ILE A 180 -13.75 -1.91 1.27
CA ILE A 180 -14.52 -2.57 2.34
C ILE A 180 -16.01 -2.28 2.19
N GLU A 181 -16.40 -1.03 1.94
CA GLU A 181 -17.80 -0.65 1.71
C GLU A 181 -18.41 -1.43 0.55
N LEU A 182 -17.69 -1.54 -0.57
CA LEU A 182 -18.13 -2.31 -1.74
C LEU A 182 -18.32 -3.80 -1.39
N TYR A 183 -17.40 -4.36 -0.64
CA TYR A 183 -17.49 -5.76 -0.18
C TYR A 183 -18.71 -5.99 0.71
N ASP A 184 -18.97 -5.11 1.67
CA ASP A 184 -20.13 -5.17 2.56
C ASP A 184 -21.46 -5.11 1.76
N GLN A 185 -21.54 -4.25 0.75
CA GLN A 185 -22.71 -4.13 -0.11
C GLN A 185 -22.97 -5.41 -0.92
N VAL A 186 -21.91 -5.98 -1.50
CA VAL A 186 -22.00 -7.25 -2.24
C VAL A 186 -22.46 -8.37 -1.32
N GLN A 187 -21.89 -8.48 -0.13
CA GLN A 187 -22.32 -9.51 0.84
C GLN A 187 -23.79 -9.33 1.30
N ALA A 188 -24.21 -8.09 1.54
CA ALA A 188 -25.58 -7.81 1.91
C ALA A 188 -26.59 -8.22 0.81
N THR A 189 -26.23 -7.97 -0.46
CA THR A 189 -27.05 -8.37 -1.60
C THR A 189 -27.13 -9.90 -1.72
N THR A 190 -25.99 -10.59 -1.65
CA THR A 190 -25.94 -12.06 -1.73
C THR A 190 -26.78 -12.71 -0.60
N ARG A 191 -26.64 -12.24 0.63
CA ARG A 191 -27.46 -12.72 1.77
C ARG A 191 -28.97 -12.50 1.58
N SER A 192 -29.35 -11.40 0.95
CA SER A 192 -30.76 -11.10 0.68
C SER A 192 -31.31 -12.06 -0.38
N GLU A 193 -30.55 -12.40 -1.40
CA GLU A 193 -30.92 -13.38 -2.43
C GLU A 193 -31.01 -14.80 -1.84
N GLU A 194 -30.03 -15.22 -1.05
CA GLU A 194 -30.06 -16.52 -0.37
C GLU A 194 -31.30 -16.68 0.52
N ARG A 195 -31.67 -15.63 1.28
CA ARG A 195 -32.89 -15.61 2.10
C ARG A 195 -34.14 -15.70 1.25
N ARG A 196 -34.16 -15.06 0.08
CA ARG A 196 -35.28 -15.10 -0.86
C ARG A 196 -35.44 -16.50 -1.43
N VAL A 197 -34.37 -17.10 -1.95
CA VAL A 197 -34.34 -18.47 -2.48
C VAL A 197 -34.74 -19.47 -1.39
N GLY A 198 -34.21 -19.33 -0.17
CA GLY A 198 -34.56 -20.20 0.96
C GLY A 198 -36.05 -20.12 1.35
N LYS A 199 -36.68 -18.94 1.25
CA LYS A 199 -38.12 -18.78 1.46
C LYS A 199 -38.96 -19.43 0.33
N GLU A 200 -38.54 -19.26 -0.93
CA GLU A 200 -39.19 -19.84 -2.08
C GLU A 200 -39.09 -21.39 -2.06
N CYS A 201 -37.93 -21.93 -1.69
CA CYS A 201 -37.78 -23.36 -1.49
C CYS A 201 -38.69 -23.91 -0.36
N ARG A 202 -38.76 -23.20 0.76
CA ARG A 202 -39.59 -23.60 1.91
C ARG A 202 -41.09 -23.53 1.58
N SER A 203 -41.55 -22.57 0.78
CA SER A 203 -42.95 -22.47 0.35
C SER A 203 -43.33 -23.58 -0.66
N ARG A 204 -42.41 -24.06 -1.48
CA ARG A 204 -42.62 -25.18 -2.41
C ARG A 204 -42.66 -26.52 -1.71
N TRP A 205 -42.04 -26.67 -0.53
CA TRP A 205 -41.99 -27.93 0.23
C TRP A 205 -42.92 -27.93 1.44
N SER A 206 -43.85 -27.00 1.51
CA SER A 206 -44.90 -27.07 2.54
C SER A 206 -45.88 -28.18 2.20
N PRO A 207 -46.00 -29.27 3.02
CA PRO A 207 -46.84 -30.42 2.71
C PRO A 207 -48.33 -30.19 2.98
N TYR A 208 -48.77 -28.94 3.20
CA TYR A 208 -50.15 -28.57 3.47
C TYR A 208 -50.68 -27.61 2.39
N HIS A 209 -51.22 -28.22 1.35
CA HIS A 209 -52.31 -27.73 0.54
C HIS A 209 -53.42 -28.74 0.61
#